data_2dd208d055543c3717ada21e440ffbf4
#
_entry.id   2dd208d055543c3717ada21e440ffbf4
#
_cell.length_a   1.000
_cell.length_b   1.000
_cell.length_c   1.000
_cell.angle_alpha   90.00
_cell.angle_beta   90.00
_cell.angle_gamma   90.00
#
_symmetry.space_group_name_H-M   'P 1'
#
loop_
_entity.id
_entity.type
_entity.pdbx_description
1 polymer ?
#
loop_
_entity_poly.entity_id
_entity_poly.type
_entity_poly.pdbx_seq_one_letter_code
_entity_poly.pdbx_strand_id
1 'polypeptide(L)'
;DIGLHNSTKKDSVGICFVGERNLKNFLSRFIELIPGKIIDNEGNVLGEHHGSALYTIGQRQGLNIGGVKNKSELPWYVYKKDISMNTVYVCQGEDNDLLLNTGLELDSMKFINNHSKFKSDQIICKVQVRHRQKAVDCILNLLTRTVSFNEKIRAIAPGQSAVFYDPSDKICIGGGIISKAIY
;
A
#
# COMPACT_ATOMS: atom_id res chain seq x y z
N ASP A 1 -9.93 17.84 -22.96
CA ASP A 1 -9.99 16.46 -23.47
C ASP A 1 -9.01 16.34 -24.62
N ILE A 2 -7.88 15.64 -24.38
CA ILE A 2 -6.76 15.56 -25.33
C ILE A 2 -7.03 14.47 -26.38
N GLY A 3 -8.13 13.69 -26.24
CA GLY A 3 -8.56 12.67 -27.19
C GLY A 3 -7.60 11.48 -27.35
N LEU A 4 -6.85 11.11 -26.33
CA LEU A 4 -5.91 9.99 -26.39
C LEU A 4 -6.68 8.66 -26.56
N HIS A 5 -6.43 7.95 -27.66
CA HIS A 5 -7.10 6.66 -27.95
C HIS A 5 -6.69 5.50 -27.03
N ASN A 6 -5.71 5.70 -26.16
CA ASN A 6 -5.32 4.73 -25.14
C ASN A 6 -5.88 5.02 -23.74
N SER A 7 -6.69 6.08 -23.57
CA SER A 7 -7.28 6.48 -22.28
C SER A 7 -8.15 5.39 -21.63
N THR A 8 -8.78 4.54 -22.46
CA THR A 8 -9.64 3.43 -22.02
C THR A 8 -8.95 2.07 -22.12
N LYS A 9 -7.68 2.02 -22.55
CA LYS A 9 -6.96 0.77 -22.72
C LYS A 9 -6.78 0.08 -21.36
N LYS A 10 -7.09 -1.21 -21.30
CA LYS A 10 -6.86 -2.04 -20.10
C LYS A 10 -5.37 -2.07 -19.77
N ASP A 11 -5.04 -1.90 -18.49
CA ASP A 11 -3.65 -1.97 -18.05
C ASP A 11 -3.03 -3.32 -18.37
N SER A 12 -1.76 -3.30 -18.74
CA SER A 12 -0.99 -4.52 -18.89
C SER A 12 -0.64 -5.09 -17.51
N VAL A 13 -0.88 -6.37 -17.32
CA VAL A 13 -0.48 -7.12 -16.13
C VAL A 13 0.91 -7.67 -16.40
N GLY A 14 1.94 -6.93 -16.01
CA GLY A 14 3.32 -7.38 -16.17
C GLY A 14 4.33 -6.25 -16.01
N ILE A 15 5.55 -6.61 -15.65
CA ILE A 15 6.67 -5.66 -15.63
C ILE A 15 7.19 -5.55 -17.06
N CYS A 16 7.21 -4.33 -17.61
CA CYS A 16 7.75 -4.06 -18.94
C CYS A 16 9.15 -4.65 -19.09
N PHE A 17 9.42 -5.30 -20.23
CA PHE A 17 10.67 -5.98 -20.58
C PHE A 17 11.01 -7.27 -19.79
N VAL A 18 10.27 -7.60 -18.74
CA VAL A 18 10.48 -8.83 -17.95
C VAL A 18 9.63 -9.99 -18.48
N GLY A 19 8.50 -9.71 -19.11
CA GLY A 19 7.53 -10.71 -19.59
C GLY A 19 6.78 -11.39 -18.45
N GLU A 20 6.02 -12.43 -18.79
CA GLU A 20 5.31 -13.25 -17.80
C GLU A 20 6.30 -14.14 -17.05
N ARG A 21 6.70 -13.73 -15.86
CA ARG A 21 7.58 -14.50 -14.97
C ARG A 21 6.96 -14.62 -13.59
N ASN A 22 7.24 -15.74 -12.94
CA ASN A 22 6.92 -15.91 -11.53
C ASN A 22 7.73 -14.89 -10.71
N LEU A 23 7.04 -14.04 -9.94
CA LEU A 23 7.65 -12.96 -9.15
C LEU A 23 8.74 -13.47 -8.20
N LYS A 24 8.52 -14.62 -7.55
CA LYS A 24 9.50 -15.27 -6.67
C LYS A 24 10.80 -15.58 -7.40
N ASN A 25 10.69 -16.22 -8.58
CA ASN A 25 11.87 -16.61 -9.40
C ASN A 25 12.58 -15.39 -9.99
N PHE A 26 11.87 -14.29 -10.22
CA PHE A 26 12.47 -13.05 -10.67
C PHE A 26 13.22 -12.37 -9.52
N LEU A 27 12.58 -12.18 -8.36
CA LEU A 27 13.20 -11.50 -7.22
C LEU A 27 14.38 -12.26 -6.63
N SER A 28 14.36 -13.60 -6.63
CA SER A 28 15.48 -14.42 -6.11
C SER A 28 16.81 -14.21 -6.84
N ARG A 29 16.82 -13.54 -7.99
CA ARG A 29 18.05 -13.16 -8.72
C ARG A 29 18.72 -11.92 -8.15
N PHE A 30 17.99 -11.09 -7.40
CA PHE A 30 18.44 -9.79 -6.92
C PHE A 30 18.51 -9.71 -5.40
N ILE A 31 17.69 -10.50 -4.71
CA ILE A 31 17.62 -10.55 -3.25
C ILE A 31 17.57 -11.99 -2.78
N GLU A 32 18.18 -12.25 -1.65
CA GLU A 32 18.06 -13.53 -0.96
C GLU A 32 16.66 -13.63 -0.31
N LEU A 33 15.92 -14.67 -0.68
CA LEU A 33 14.59 -14.94 -0.12
C LEU A 33 14.73 -15.91 1.07
N ILE A 34 14.85 -15.36 2.26
CA ILE A 34 15.00 -16.15 3.50
C ILE A 34 13.62 -16.53 4.02
N PRO A 35 13.32 -17.82 4.23
CA PRO A 35 12.09 -18.26 4.88
C PRO A 35 11.94 -17.67 6.29
N GLY A 36 10.70 -17.39 6.71
CA GLY A 36 10.41 -16.85 8.02
C GLY A 36 9.00 -17.20 8.45
N LYS A 37 8.59 -16.69 9.63
CA LYS A 37 7.32 -17.05 10.25
C LYS A 37 6.17 -16.16 9.80
N ILE A 38 4.98 -16.76 9.66
CA ILE A 38 3.71 -16.05 9.58
C ILE A 38 3.04 -16.17 10.95
N ILE A 39 2.74 -15.02 11.56
CA ILE A 39 2.22 -14.94 12.93
C ILE A 39 0.90 -14.15 12.92
N ASP A 40 -0.09 -14.62 13.70
CA ASP A 40 -1.35 -13.89 13.87
C ASP A 40 -1.22 -12.73 14.88
N ASN A 41 -2.29 -11.96 15.04
CA ASN A 41 -2.35 -10.84 15.98
C ASN A 41 -2.34 -11.25 17.45
N GLU A 42 -2.48 -12.53 17.77
CA GLU A 42 -2.37 -13.09 19.12
C GLU A 42 -0.99 -13.68 19.42
N GLY A 43 -0.09 -13.71 18.42
CA GLY A 43 1.26 -14.24 18.55
C GLY A 43 1.40 -15.72 18.17
N ASN A 44 0.35 -16.35 17.65
CA ASN A 44 0.41 -17.75 17.23
C ASN A 44 1.10 -17.87 15.87
N VAL A 45 2.00 -18.83 15.73
CA VAL A 45 2.63 -19.16 14.46
C VAL A 45 1.64 -19.97 13.62
N LEU A 46 1.27 -19.43 12.45
CA LEU A 46 0.31 -20.06 11.53
C LEU A 46 0.98 -20.79 10.36
N GLY A 47 2.24 -20.53 10.12
CA GLY A 47 3.00 -21.13 9.02
C GLY A 47 4.32 -20.43 8.75
N GLU A 48 4.88 -20.72 7.59
CA GLU A 48 6.13 -20.12 7.11
C GLU A 48 5.92 -19.41 5.77
N HIS A 49 6.68 -18.34 5.55
CA HIS A 49 6.73 -17.65 4.27
C HIS A 49 8.08 -17.87 3.59
N HIS A 50 8.15 -17.67 2.28
CA HIS A 50 9.35 -17.86 1.46
C HIS A 50 10.24 -16.61 1.31
N GLY A 51 10.02 -15.60 2.11
CA GLY A 51 10.71 -14.30 2.07
C GLY A 51 9.72 -13.16 2.26
N SER A 52 9.92 -12.31 3.28
CA SER A 52 9.00 -11.21 3.62
C SER A 52 8.85 -10.16 2.52
N ALA A 53 9.84 -10.07 1.61
CA ALA A 53 9.80 -9.19 0.44
C ALA A 53 8.70 -9.55 -0.57
N LEU A 54 8.24 -10.80 -0.60
CA LEU A 54 7.17 -11.28 -1.48
C LEU A 54 5.76 -10.84 -1.03
N TYR A 55 5.65 -10.23 0.14
CA TYR A 55 4.37 -9.89 0.73
C TYR A 55 4.18 -8.38 0.85
N THR A 56 2.95 -7.94 0.62
CA THR A 56 2.54 -6.53 0.73
C THR A 56 1.45 -6.38 1.78
N ILE A 57 1.41 -5.26 2.50
CA ILE A 57 0.33 -4.96 3.45
C ILE A 57 -1.02 -5.02 2.72
N GLY A 58 -2.00 -5.70 3.33
CA GLY A 58 -3.33 -5.96 2.75
C GLY A 58 -3.40 -7.13 1.77
N GLN A 59 -2.28 -7.84 1.54
CA GLN A 59 -2.27 -9.03 0.68
C GLN A 59 -3.01 -10.19 1.35
N ARG A 60 -3.85 -10.89 0.56
CA ARG A 60 -4.55 -12.12 0.95
C ARG A 60 -3.92 -13.35 0.31
N GLN A 61 -3.61 -13.25 -0.99
CA GLN A 61 -3.14 -14.40 -1.78
C GLN A 61 -1.71 -14.81 -1.41
N GLY A 62 -1.42 -16.10 -1.53
CA GLY A 62 -0.07 -16.65 -1.36
C GLY A 62 0.39 -16.80 0.10
N LEU A 63 -0.49 -16.61 1.08
CA LEU A 63 -0.19 -16.87 2.49
C LEU A 63 -0.13 -18.36 2.81
N ASN A 64 -0.86 -19.18 2.04
CA ASN A 64 -0.96 -20.64 2.21
C ASN A 64 -1.31 -21.07 3.66
N ILE A 65 -2.05 -20.24 4.38
CA ILE A 65 -2.57 -20.57 5.71
C ILE A 65 -3.83 -21.40 5.48
N GLY A 66 -3.80 -22.65 5.93
CA GLY A 66 -4.95 -23.53 5.93
C GLY A 66 -5.99 -23.13 6.99
N GLY A 67 -7.02 -23.96 7.15
CA GLY A 67 -7.97 -23.81 8.26
C GLY A 67 -7.26 -23.93 9.60
N VAL A 68 -7.36 -22.90 10.43
CA VAL A 68 -6.76 -22.85 11.77
C VAL A 68 -7.81 -23.21 12.79
N LYS A 69 -7.53 -24.24 13.59
CA LYS A 69 -8.46 -24.70 14.66
C LYS A 69 -8.76 -23.55 15.62
N ASN A 70 -10.01 -23.38 15.98
CA ASN A 70 -10.51 -22.32 16.89
C ASN A 70 -10.39 -20.88 16.36
N LYS A 71 -10.21 -20.69 15.06
CA LYS A 71 -10.28 -19.38 14.41
C LYS A 71 -11.51 -19.29 13.51
N SER A 72 -11.90 -18.09 13.14
CA SER A 72 -13.02 -17.87 12.21
C SER A 72 -12.65 -18.37 10.79
N GLU A 73 -13.65 -18.57 9.94
CA GLU A 73 -13.44 -18.92 8.53
C GLU A 73 -13.09 -17.72 7.65
N LEU A 74 -12.96 -16.53 8.26
CA LEU A 74 -12.60 -15.31 7.52
C LEU A 74 -11.19 -15.40 6.92
N PRO A 75 -10.98 -14.81 5.75
CA PRO A 75 -9.67 -14.83 5.09
C PRO A 75 -8.62 -14.05 5.88
N TRP A 76 -7.38 -14.51 5.76
CA TRP A 76 -6.21 -13.87 6.35
C TRP A 76 -5.65 -12.77 5.47
N TYR A 77 -5.19 -11.67 6.09
CA TYR A 77 -4.57 -10.53 5.42
C TYR A 77 -3.29 -10.10 6.13
N VAL A 78 -2.29 -9.73 5.37
CA VAL A 78 -1.05 -9.16 5.92
C VAL A 78 -1.35 -7.76 6.46
N TYR A 79 -1.14 -7.51 7.75
CA TYR A 79 -1.28 -6.18 8.33
C TYR A 79 0.05 -5.52 8.71
N LYS A 80 1.11 -6.31 8.94
CA LYS A 80 2.43 -5.80 9.31
C LYS A 80 3.53 -6.74 8.79
N LYS A 81 4.71 -6.19 8.54
CA LYS A 81 5.93 -6.96 8.30
C LYS A 81 7.04 -6.43 9.21
N ASP A 82 7.84 -7.33 9.73
CA ASP A 82 9.07 -7.02 10.44
C ASP A 82 10.23 -7.63 9.66
N ILE A 83 11.04 -6.76 9.04
CA ILE A 83 12.17 -7.20 8.21
C ILE A 83 13.30 -7.71 9.09
N SER A 84 13.52 -7.11 10.25
CA SER A 84 14.59 -7.48 11.18
C SER A 84 14.36 -8.87 11.79
N MET A 85 13.11 -9.18 12.11
CA MET A 85 12.67 -10.48 12.63
C MET A 85 12.28 -11.45 11.53
N ASN A 86 12.37 -11.03 10.26
CA ASN A 86 11.92 -11.80 9.10
C ASN A 86 10.54 -12.43 9.30
N THR A 87 9.56 -11.62 9.74
CA THR A 87 8.22 -12.07 10.14
C THR A 87 7.14 -11.32 9.40
N VAL A 88 6.14 -12.07 8.94
CA VAL A 88 4.90 -11.54 8.35
C VAL A 88 3.78 -11.71 9.35
N TYR A 89 3.10 -10.62 9.70
CA TYR A 89 1.97 -10.62 10.62
C TYR A 89 0.65 -10.54 9.87
N VAL A 90 -0.31 -11.38 10.27
CA VAL A 90 -1.59 -11.50 9.60
C VAL A 90 -2.76 -11.36 10.58
N CYS A 91 -3.89 -10.84 10.09
CA CYS A 91 -5.15 -10.77 10.81
C CYS A 91 -6.28 -11.33 9.94
N GLN A 92 -7.38 -11.75 10.58
CA GLN A 92 -8.57 -12.23 9.88
C GLN A 92 -9.56 -11.09 9.61
N GLY A 93 -10.25 -11.19 8.48
CA GLY A 93 -11.27 -10.24 8.07
C GLY A 93 -10.74 -9.07 7.27
N GLU A 94 -11.51 -8.66 6.28
CA GLU A 94 -11.15 -7.54 5.39
C GLU A 94 -11.22 -6.20 6.12
N ASP A 95 -12.19 -6.05 7.02
CA ASP A 95 -12.46 -4.82 7.78
C ASP A 95 -11.79 -4.81 9.17
N ASN A 96 -10.74 -5.63 9.35
CA ASN A 96 -10.03 -5.68 10.62
C ASN A 96 -9.33 -4.35 10.91
N ASP A 97 -9.50 -3.82 12.13
CA ASP A 97 -8.93 -2.53 12.56
C ASP A 97 -7.40 -2.44 12.36
N LEU A 98 -6.68 -3.56 12.45
CA LEU A 98 -5.24 -3.62 12.20
C LEU A 98 -4.84 -3.27 10.75
N LEU A 99 -5.78 -3.29 9.82
CA LEU A 99 -5.59 -2.88 8.44
C LEU A 99 -5.94 -1.40 8.21
N LEU A 100 -6.62 -0.76 9.16
CA LEU A 100 -7.15 0.60 8.99
C LEU A 100 -6.16 1.65 9.48
N ASN A 101 -5.97 2.69 8.67
CA ASN A 101 -5.02 3.75 8.92
C ASN A 101 -5.70 5.12 8.88
N THR A 102 -5.30 6.03 9.77
CA THR A 102 -5.82 7.41 9.87
C THR A 102 -5.02 8.39 9.02
N GLY A 103 -3.82 7.98 8.58
CA GLY A 103 -2.94 8.82 7.78
C GLY A 103 -1.72 8.06 7.25
N LEU A 104 -0.80 8.83 6.67
CA LEU A 104 0.51 8.33 6.24
C LEU A 104 1.58 9.43 6.31
N GLU A 105 2.84 9.00 6.33
CA GLU A 105 4.02 9.84 6.14
C GLU A 105 4.62 9.58 4.75
N LEU A 106 5.19 10.63 4.15
CA LEU A 106 5.87 10.55 2.85
C LEU A 106 7.38 10.72 3.03
N ASP A 107 8.13 9.86 2.37
CA ASP A 107 9.57 9.99 2.25
C ASP A 107 9.95 11.15 1.32
N SER A 108 9.35 11.17 0.14
CA SER A 108 9.55 12.19 -0.89
C SER A 108 8.22 12.65 -1.48
N MET A 109 8.19 13.89 -1.99
CA MET A 109 7.00 14.48 -2.56
C MET A 109 7.37 15.37 -3.74
N LYS A 110 6.62 15.29 -4.84
CA LYS A 110 6.76 16.12 -6.03
C LYS A 110 5.40 16.61 -6.49
N PHE A 111 5.35 17.85 -6.93
CA PHE A 111 4.16 18.46 -7.54
C PHE A 111 4.35 18.66 -9.04
N ILE A 112 3.26 18.54 -9.80
CA ILE A 112 3.27 18.69 -11.26
C ILE A 112 3.43 20.16 -11.65
N ASN A 113 2.82 21.07 -10.89
CA ASN A 113 2.89 22.51 -11.09
C ASN A 113 3.62 23.21 -9.95
N ASN A 114 4.18 24.39 -10.24
CA ASN A 114 5.00 25.15 -9.30
C ASN A 114 4.29 25.40 -7.94
N HIS A 115 4.96 25.07 -6.86
CA HIS A 115 4.49 25.16 -5.46
C HIS A 115 4.03 26.56 -5.02
N SER A 116 4.46 27.62 -5.69
CA SER A 116 4.18 29.01 -5.34
C SER A 116 2.68 29.36 -5.32
N LYS A 117 1.81 28.44 -5.76
CA LYS A 117 0.35 28.63 -5.71
C LYS A 117 -0.29 28.21 -4.37
N PHE A 118 0.40 27.44 -3.55
CA PHE A 118 -0.11 27.06 -2.24
C PHE A 118 0.24 28.12 -1.21
N LYS A 119 -0.77 28.85 -0.75
CA LYS A 119 -0.61 29.93 0.23
C LYS A 119 -0.49 29.42 1.67
N SER A 120 -0.57 28.13 1.90
CA SER A 120 -0.58 27.47 3.21
C SER A 120 0.28 26.25 3.22
N ASP A 121 0.85 25.91 4.38
CA ASP A 121 1.57 24.67 4.62
C ASP A 121 0.66 23.43 4.66
N GLN A 122 -0.65 23.65 4.70
CA GLN A 122 -1.65 22.58 4.63
C GLN A 122 -2.52 22.74 3.38
N ILE A 123 -2.71 21.64 2.68
CA ILE A 123 -3.50 21.55 1.46
C ILE A 123 -4.67 20.59 1.70
N ILE A 124 -5.90 21.08 1.53
CA ILE A 124 -7.09 20.23 1.44
C ILE A 124 -7.13 19.67 0.02
N CYS A 125 -7.09 18.36 -0.10
CA CYS A 125 -7.03 17.67 -1.39
C CYS A 125 -7.60 16.24 -1.26
N LYS A 126 -7.54 15.48 -2.34
CA LYS A 126 -7.82 14.05 -2.33
C LYS A 126 -6.55 13.25 -2.53
N VAL A 127 -6.49 12.06 -1.95
CA VAL A 127 -5.35 11.15 -2.13
C VAL A 127 -5.81 9.77 -2.58
N GLN A 128 -5.08 9.20 -3.53
CA GLN A 128 -5.19 7.81 -3.96
C GLN A 128 -3.89 7.10 -3.58
N VAL A 129 -3.99 6.03 -2.79
CA VAL A 129 -2.83 5.27 -2.28
C VAL A 129 -2.65 3.91 -2.95
N ARG A 130 -3.60 3.51 -3.79
CA ARG A 130 -3.54 2.31 -4.63
C ARG A 130 -4.18 2.55 -5.98
N HIS A 131 -3.60 1.93 -6.99
CA HIS A 131 -4.20 1.90 -8.33
C HIS A 131 -5.65 1.37 -8.26
N ARG A 132 -6.57 2.03 -8.97
CA ARG A 132 -8.01 1.76 -9.00
C ARG A 132 -8.78 1.96 -7.67
N GLN A 133 -8.14 2.44 -6.62
CA GLN A 133 -8.84 2.88 -5.43
C GLN A 133 -9.46 4.26 -5.71
N LYS A 134 -10.65 4.52 -5.19
CA LYS A 134 -11.23 5.87 -5.21
C LYS A 134 -10.36 6.80 -4.36
N ALA A 135 -10.09 8.00 -4.87
CA ALA A 135 -9.41 9.02 -4.09
C ALA A 135 -10.29 9.49 -2.92
N VAL A 136 -9.68 9.68 -1.75
CA VAL A 136 -10.37 10.08 -0.51
C VAL A 136 -9.92 11.45 -0.06
N ASP A 137 -10.80 12.16 0.66
CA ASP A 137 -10.52 13.48 1.19
C ASP A 137 -9.44 13.43 2.26
N CYS A 138 -8.48 14.35 2.20
CA CYS A 138 -7.36 14.42 3.12
C CYS A 138 -6.83 15.84 3.29
N ILE A 139 -6.01 15.99 4.33
CA ILE A 139 -5.18 17.17 4.56
C ILE A 139 -3.71 16.74 4.41
N LEU A 140 -3.03 17.34 3.44
CA LEU A 140 -1.59 17.18 3.23
C LEU A 140 -0.84 18.32 3.92
N ASN A 141 0.04 18.00 4.85
CA ASN A 141 0.96 18.95 5.48
C ASN A 141 2.30 18.94 4.73
N LEU A 142 2.67 20.07 4.14
CA LEU A 142 3.88 20.21 3.31
C LEU A 142 5.17 20.20 4.12
N LEU A 143 5.15 20.71 5.36
CA LEU A 143 6.34 20.80 6.21
C LEU A 143 6.71 19.43 6.79
N THR A 144 5.73 18.74 7.36
CA THR A 144 5.93 17.42 7.98
C THR A 144 5.84 16.27 6.99
N ARG A 145 5.35 16.52 5.78
CA ARG A 145 5.03 15.49 4.76
C ARG A 145 4.08 14.42 5.26
N THR A 146 3.14 14.81 6.11
CA THR A 146 2.10 13.92 6.62
C THR A 146 0.79 14.14 5.91
N VAL A 147 0.03 13.08 5.74
CA VAL A 147 -1.33 13.11 5.18
C VAL A 147 -2.28 12.56 6.23
N SER A 148 -3.28 13.34 6.61
CA SER A 148 -4.36 12.91 7.49
C SER A 148 -5.61 12.67 6.67
N PHE A 149 -6.26 11.53 6.84
CA PHE A 149 -7.47 11.16 6.13
C PHE A 149 -8.72 11.57 6.93
N ASN A 150 -9.78 11.96 6.23
CA ASN A 150 -11.06 12.20 6.86
C ASN A 150 -11.75 10.90 7.29
N GLU A 151 -11.48 9.81 6.57
CA GLU A 151 -11.96 8.45 6.86
C GLU A 151 -10.79 7.48 6.86
N LYS A 152 -10.82 6.46 7.71
CA LYS A 152 -9.75 5.46 7.76
C LYS A 152 -9.60 4.75 6.41
N ILE A 153 -8.37 4.61 5.96
CA ILE A 153 -8.02 3.90 4.72
C ILE A 153 -7.39 2.56 5.05
N ARG A 154 -7.79 1.55 4.31
CA ARG A 154 -7.29 0.19 4.48
C ARG A 154 -5.92 0.00 3.84
N ALA A 155 -5.02 -0.63 4.61
CA ALA A 155 -3.79 -1.28 4.12
C ALA A 155 -2.83 -0.34 3.39
N ILE A 156 -2.45 0.75 4.04
CA ILE A 156 -1.39 1.64 3.56
C ILE A 156 -0.06 0.87 3.54
N ALA A 157 0.60 0.85 2.39
CA ALA A 157 1.82 0.08 2.19
C ALA A 157 3.02 1.01 1.95
N PRO A 158 4.03 1.02 2.82
CA PRO A 158 5.30 1.71 2.58
C PRO A 158 5.94 1.27 1.26
N GLY A 159 6.57 2.22 0.55
CA GLY A 159 7.15 2.02 -0.77
C GLY A 159 6.16 2.20 -1.93
N GLN A 160 4.86 2.28 -1.67
CA GLN A 160 3.86 2.62 -2.68
C GLN A 160 3.76 4.13 -2.88
N SER A 161 3.16 4.55 -3.99
CA SER A 161 2.93 5.96 -4.29
C SER A 161 1.59 6.43 -3.73
N ALA A 162 1.58 7.60 -3.09
CA ALA A 162 0.39 8.39 -2.83
C ALA A 162 0.26 9.45 -3.92
N VAL A 163 -0.87 9.50 -4.61
CA VAL A 163 -1.15 10.46 -5.69
C VAL A 163 -2.21 11.45 -5.21
N PHE A 164 -1.92 12.74 -5.34
CA PHE A 164 -2.80 13.81 -4.87
C PHE A 164 -3.57 14.44 -6.01
N TYR A 165 -4.84 14.68 -5.77
CA TYR A 165 -5.77 15.34 -6.68
C TYR A 165 -6.36 16.58 -6.04
N ASP A 166 -6.82 17.51 -6.87
CA ASP A 166 -7.61 18.64 -6.39
C ASP A 166 -8.92 18.16 -5.72
N PRO A 167 -9.59 18.98 -4.91
CA PRO A 167 -10.82 18.57 -4.20
C PRO A 167 -11.93 18.07 -5.13
N SER A 168 -11.95 18.47 -6.41
CA SER A 168 -12.91 17.97 -7.41
C SER A 168 -12.56 16.59 -7.99
N ASP A 169 -11.40 16.01 -7.63
CA ASP A 169 -10.87 14.73 -8.14
C ASP A 169 -10.66 14.68 -9.66
N LYS A 170 -10.37 15.84 -10.26
CA LYS A 170 -10.20 15.97 -11.72
C LYS A 170 -8.77 16.25 -12.15
N ILE A 171 -8.00 16.92 -11.31
CA ILE A 171 -6.65 17.38 -11.64
C ILE A 171 -5.66 16.75 -10.68
N CYS A 172 -4.74 15.95 -11.22
CA CYS A 172 -3.59 15.46 -10.45
C CYS A 172 -2.65 16.64 -10.13
N ILE A 173 -2.41 16.88 -8.85
CA ILE A 173 -1.56 17.97 -8.37
C ILE A 173 -0.14 17.51 -8.01
N GLY A 174 0.07 16.22 -7.80
CA GLY A 174 1.37 15.68 -7.44
C GLY A 174 1.29 14.29 -6.82
N GLY A 175 2.39 13.86 -6.21
CA GLY A 175 2.47 12.58 -5.52
C GLY A 175 3.72 12.46 -4.67
N GLY A 176 3.80 11.38 -3.90
CA GLY A 176 4.94 11.06 -3.05
C GLY A 176 5.05 9.57 -2.78
N ILE A 177 6.21 9.16 -2.27
CA ILE A 177 6.43 7.78 -1.83
C ILE A 177 6.04 7.65 -0.35
N ILE A 178 5.22 6.69 -0.03
CA ILE A 178 4.78 6.40 1.34
C ILE A 178 5.96 5.81 2.12
N SER A 179 6.36 6.45 3.21
CA SER A 179 7.37 5.91 4.14
C SER A 179 6.74 5.09 5.24
N LYS A 180 5.58 5.53 5.75
CA LYS A 180 4.95 4.92 6.92
C LYS A 180 3.44 5.11 6.92
N ALA A 181 2.71 4.12 7.46
CA ALA A 181 1.30 4.23 7.79
C ALA A 181 1.13 4.81 9.21
N ILE A 182 0.05 5.59 9.43
CA ILE A 182 -0.36 6.13 10.73
C ILE A 182 -1.69 5.46 11.10
N TYR A 183 -1.75 4.84 12.27
CA TYR A 183 -2.90 4.09 12.79
C TYR A 183 -3.84 4.97 13.62
#